data_28dc3dfc0d7bd62bbdd6347cbcfcfca1
#
_entry.id   28dc3dfc0d7bd62bbdd6347cbcfcfca1
#
_cell.length_a   1.000
_cell.length_b   1.000
_cell.length_c   1.000
_cell.angle_alpha   90.00
_cell.angle_beta   90.00
_cell.angle_gamma   90.00
#
_symmetry.space_group_name_H-M   'P 1'
#
loop_
_entity.id
_entity.type
_entity.pdbx_description
1 polymer ?
#
loop_
_entity_poly.entity_id
_entity_poly.type
_entity_poly.pdbx_seq_one_letter_code
_entity_poly.pdbx_strand_id
1 'polypeptide(L)'
;MNTPIVTSPPLHPEWFAPSGSAPAAARRIRLKHVAIALSLSTVFAALLIFLALHGFIAWMFANPQVPPLFSNPMEAKGMRYDTIAFPAKDGHTLVDGWYIPSDKPSKRTIIFSHGYGANREEYWVPMYDLAQFAHRLDYNVVMFDYGFASEQHKTKATGGRLEKEQLLGAVQLAKERGAEHVVVWGFSMGAGTALQASLLSQDIDAMILDSTFLLEPDTLYHNLTQYISLPKHPSLDLLRAFFPALNGTSLQQIPYNEVKATNYAIPTFFIHGTADTKAPYEIAEQLAARQSNKLSESWIVPDVQHELIYRTHRKEYLGKAAAFLNAAYHTDKGYMIAQP
;
A
#
# COMPACT_ATOMS: atom_id res chain seq x y z
N MET A 1 -89.13 30.31 59.33
CA MET A 1 -88.37 29.97 58.12
C MET A 1 -87.19 29.11 58.55
N ASN A 2 -87.31 27.81 58.41
CA ASN A 2 -86.25 26.83 58.83
C ASN A 2 -85.39 26.54 57.60
N THR A 3 -84.14 26.89 57.72
CA THR A 3 -83.10 26.48 56.74
C THR A 3 -82.58 25.07 57.08
N PRO A 4 -82.50 24.10 56.15
CA PRO A 4 -82.00 22.77 56.44
C PRO A 4 -80.42 22.84 56.54
N ILE A 5 -79.88 22.22 57.58
CA ILE A 5 -78.44 21.96 57.73
C ILE A 5 -78.04 20.85 56.76
N VAL A 6 -77.20 21.15 55.75
CA VAL A 6 -76.61 20.17 54.90
C VAL A 6 -75.39 19.57 55.66
N THR A 7 -75.50 18.33 56.10
CA THR A 7 -74.39 17.57 56.65
C THR A 7 -73.59 16.94 55.52
N SER A 8 -72.30 17.25 55.44
CA SER A 8 -71.37 16.62 54.55
C SER A 8 -71.21 15.11 54.85
N PRO A 9 -71.12 14.25 53.85
CA PRO A 9 -70.88 12.84 54.11
C PRO A 9 -69.51 12.59 54.72
N PRO A 10 -69.36 11.58 55.57
CA PRO A 10 -68.07 11.27 56.17
C PRO A 10 -67.04 10.84 55.09
N LEU A 11 -65.87 11.42 55.19
CA LEU A 11 -64.71 11.03 54.32
C LEU A 11 -64.36 9.55 54.61
N HIS A 12 -64.46 8.71 53.62
CA HIS A 12 -64.06 7.31 53.69
C HIS A 12 -62.53 7.22 53.93
N PRO A 13 -62.08 6.48 54.96
CA PRO A 13 -60.63 6.31 55.28
C PRO A 13 -59.83 5.58 54.21
N GLU A 14 -60.48 5.01 53.22
CA GLU A 14 -59.81 4.21 52.15
C GLU A 14 -59.10 5.05 51.08
N TRP A 15 -59.24 6.37 51.08
CA TRP A 15 -58.60 7.25 50.10
C TRP A 15 -57.13 7.56 50.40
N PHE A 16 -56.61 7.13 51.54
CA PHE A 16 -55.21 7.31 51.95
C PHE A 16 -54.47 5.97 52.09
N ALA A 17 -54.85 4.94 51.38
CA ALA A 17 -54.01 3.76 51.32
C ALA A 17 -52.68 4.15 50.63
N PRO A 18 -51.52 4.00 51.28
CA PRO A 18 -50.25 4.24 50.59
C PRO A 18 -50.15 3.29 49.39
N SER A 19 -49.91 3.85 48.23
CA SER A 19 -49.64 3.11 46.99
C SER A 19 -48.65 2.01 47.33
N GLY A 20 -49.10 0.75 47.31
CA GLY A 20 -48.33 -0.40 47.74
C GLY A 20 -46.99 -0.43 46.98
N SER A 21 -45.91 -0.41 47.70
CA SER A 21 -44.59 -0.67 47.17
C SER A 21 -44.63 -2.05 46.48
N ALA A 22 -44.25 -2.11 45.22
CA ALA A 22 -44.23 -3.38 44.47
C ALA A 22 -43.50 -4.44 45.29
N PRO A 23 -43.99 -5.68 45.32
CA PRO A 23 -43.44 -6.73 46.16
C PRO A 23 -41.93 -6.92 45.86
N ALA A 24 -41.11 -7.11 46.91
CA ALA A 24 -39.64 -7.17 46.78
C ALA A 24 -39.15 -8.16 45.74
N ALA A 25 -39.93 -9.25 45.47
CA ALA A 25 -39.65 -10.19 44.39
C ALA A 25 -39.77 -9.57 42.98
N ALA A 26 -40.82 -8.75 42.73
CA ALA A 26 -41.00 -8.10 41.44
C ALA A 26 -39.91 -7.03 41.19
N ARG A 27 -39.44 -6.34 42.24
CA ARG A 27 -38.31 -5.38 42.18
C ARG A 27 -36.99 -6.12 41.87
N ARG A 28 -36.74 -7.30 42.50
CA ARG A 28 -35.53 -8.12 42.20
C ARG A 28 -35.53 -8.68 40.77
N ILE A 29 -36.68 -9.10 40.27
CA ILE A 29 -36.82 -9.58 38.88
C ILE A 29 -36.55 -8.43 37.90
N ARG A 30 -37.08 -7.24 38.12
CA ARG A 30 -36.84 -6.03 37.30
C ARG A 30 -35.36 -5.63 37.32
N LEU A 31 -34.69 -5.66 38.44
CA LEU A 31 -33.26 -5.35 38.55
C LEU A 31 -32.40 -6.36 37.78
N LYS A 32 -32.73 -7.66 37.84
CA LYS A 32 -32.03 -8.69 37.06
C LYS A 32 -32.18 -8.45 35.53
N HIS A 33 -33.39 -8.16 35.06
CA HIS A 33 -33.61 -7.85 33.63
C HIS A 33 -32.87 -6.59 33.20
N VAL A 34 -32.86 -5.52 34.03
CA VAL A 34 -32.10 -4.32 33.78
C VAL A 34 -30.61 -4.61 33.70
N ALA A 35 -30.07 -5.38 34.65
CA ALA A 35 -28.64 -5.76 34.65
C ALA A 35 -28.27 -6.60 33.43
N ILE A 36 -29.11 -7.55 33.04
CA ILE A 36 -28.92 -8.35 31.79
C ILE A 36 -28.98 -7.45 30.57
N ALA A 37 -29.96 -6.55 30.46
CA ALA A 37 -30.08 -5.63 29.35
C ALA A 37 -28.86 -4.70 29.25
N LEU A 38 -28.37 -4.15 30.35
CA LEU A 38 -27.15 -3.35 30.39
C LEU A 38 -25.93 -4.16 29.96
N SER A 39 -25.76 -5.38 30.47
CA SER A 39 -24.66 -6.26 30.10
C SER A 39 -24.68 -6.59 28.61
N LEU A 40 -25.84 -6.97 28.06
CA LEU A 40 -26.01 -7.21 26.62
C LEU A 40 -25.75 -5.98 25.79
N SER A 41 -26.23 -4.80 26.21
CA SER A 41 -25.96 -3.54 25.53
C SER A 41 -24.46 -3.19 25.53
N THR A 42 -23.77 -3.43 26.65
CA THR A 42 -22.31 -3.21 26.74
C THR A 42 -21.54 -4.15 25.82
N VAL A 43 -21.88 -5.44 25.82
CA VAL A 43 -21.25 -6.41 24.90
C VAL A 43 -21.52 -6.05 23.43
N PHE A 44 -22.75 -5.67 23.11
CA PHE A 44 -23.12 -5.24 21.77
C PHE A 44 -22.38 -3.97 21.34
N ALA A 45 -22.27 -2.97 22.23
CA ALA A 45 -21.49 -1.76 21.95
C ALA A 45 -20.00 -2.08 21.75
N ALA A 46 -19.42 -2.95 22.56
CA ALA A 46 -18.03 -3.40 22.41
C ALA A 46 -17.80 -4.11 21.06
N LEU A 47 -18.75 -4.96 20.65
CA LEU A 47 -18.70 -5.62 19.35
C LEU A 47 -18.77 -4.60 18.19
N LEU A 48 -19.68 -3.63 18.27
CA LEU A 48 -19.78 -2.57 17.25
C LEU A 48 -18.49 -1.75 17.15
N ILE A 49 -17.90 -1.38 18.28
CA ILE A 49 -16.61 -0.67 18.32
C ILE A 49 -15.51 -1.52 17.68
N PHE A 50 -15.46 -2.81 17.99
CA PHE A 50 -14.48 -3.73 17.42
C PHE A 50 -14.64 -3.88 15.90
N LEU A 51 -15.86 -4.01 15.39
CA LEU A 51 -16.14 -4.06 13.96
C LEU A 51 -15.81 -2.72 13.27
N ALA A 52 -16.20 -1.60 13.89
CA ALA A 52 -15.91 -0.26 13.37
C ALA A 52 -14.40 0.01 13.27
N LEU A 53 -13.62 -0.45 14.26
CA LEU A 53 -12.16 -0.38 14.23
C LEU A 53 -11.59 -1.11 13.02
N HIS A 54 -12.03 -2.33 12.74
CA HIS A 54 -11.54 -3.09 11.59
C HIS A 54 -11.98 -2.50 10.26
N GLY A 55 -13.22 -1.99 10.19
CA GLY A 55 -13.70 -1.22 9.04
C GLY A 55 -12.88 0.05 8.80
N PHE A 56 -12.56 0.80 9.86
CA PHE A 56 -11.70 1.99 9.78
C PHE A 56 -10.29 1.65 9.30
N ILE A 57 -9.67 0.58 9.81
CA ILE A 57 -8.35 0.11 9.37
C ILE A 57 -8.38 -0.25 7.89
N ALA A 58 -9.37 -1.01 7.43
CA ALA A 58 -9.52 -1.36 6.02
C ALA A 58 -9.71 -0.11 5.14
N TRP A 59 -10.50 0.87 5.61
CA TRP A 59 -10.67 2.15 4.92
C TRP A 59 -9.36 2.95 4.85
N MET A 60 -8.60 3.00 5.93
CA MET A 60 -7.31 3.69 6.01
C MET A 60 -6.31 3.11 5.00
N PHE A 61 -6.24 1.77 4.89
CA PHE A 61 -5.39 1.12 3.90
C PHE A 61 -5.82 1.38 2.44
N ALA A 62 -7.10 1.63 2.20
CA ALA A 62 -7.59 2.02 0.88
C ALA A 62 -7.33 3.48 0.54
N ASN A 63 -7.17 4.33 1.54
CA ASN A 63 -7.11 5.79 1.40
C ASN A 63 -5.87 6.36 2.11
N PRO A 64 -4.66 6.08 1.63
CA PRO A 64 -3.45 6.62 2.22
C PRO A 64 -3.43 8.13 2.19
N GLN A 65 -2.86 8.75 3.23
CA GLN A 65 -2.53 10.16 3.22
C GLN A 65 -1.23 10.33 2.42
N VAL A 66 -1.31 11.07 1.33
CA VAL A 66 -0.17 11.35 0.46
C VAL A 66 0.14 12.84 0.58
N PRO A 67 1.40 13.23 0.84
CA PRO A 67 1.79 14.63 0.85
C PRO A 67 1.65 15.24 -0.57
N PRO A 68 1.44 16.56 -0.69
CA PRO A 68 1.49 17.22 -2.00
C PRO A 68 2.91 17.15 -2.59
N LEU A 69 3.02 17.39 -3.89
CA LEU A 69 4.31 17.61 -4.53
C LEU A 69 4.94 18.92 -4.01
N PHE A 70 6.21 18.88 -3.67
CA PHE A 70 6.95 20.03 -3.13
C PHE A 70 7.83 20.72 -4.18
N SER A 71 8.20 20.00 -5.25
CA SER A 71 9.15 20.47 -6.26
C SER A 71 8.85 19.80 -7.61
N ASN A 72 9.81 19.91 -8.52
CA ASN A 72 9.80 19.24 -9.82
C ASN A 72 11.25 18.96 -10.26
N PRO A 73 11.49 18.15 -11.32
CA PRO A 73 12.83 17.78 -11.75
C PRO A 73 13.73 18.97 -12.09
N MET A 74 13.17 20.06 -12.61
CA MET A 74 13.94 21.27 -12.94
C MET A 74 14.39 22.02 -11.69
N GLU A 75 13.49 22.26 -10.76
CA GLU A 75 13.81 22.97 -9.50
C GLU A 75 14.74 22.14 -8.61
N ALA A 76 14.49 20.84 -8.50
CA ALA A 76 15.25 19.96 -7.61
C ALA A 76 16.67 19.68 -8.13
N LYS A 77 16.87 19.50 -9.45
CA LYS A 77 18.13 19.00 -10.03
C LYS A 77 18.51 19.63 -11.37
N GLY A 78 17.80 20.65 -11.86
CA GLY A 78 18.06 21.27 -13.16
C GLY A 78 17.79 20.35 -14.36
N MET A 79 17.02 19.27 -14.16
CA MET A 79 16.68 18.34 -15.24
C MET A 79 15.46 18.84 -16.00
N ARG A 80 15.57 18.97 -17.34
CA ARG A 80 14.42 19.25 -18.20
C ARG A 80 13.45 18.08 -18.15
N TYR A 81 12.15 18.35 -18.20
CA TYR A 81 11.11 17.34 -18.16
C TYR A 81 9.87 17.79 -18.92
N ASP A 82 9.09 16.82 -19.39
CA ASP A 82 7.72 17.00 -19.87
C ASP A 82 6.76 16.58 -18.76
N THR A 83 5.73 17.37 -18.49
CA THR A 83 4.56 16.89 -17.76
C THR A 83 3.78 15.96 -18.69
N ILE A 84 3.47 14.78 -18.20
CA ILE A 84 2.80 13.72 -18.95
C ILE A 84 1.52 13.29 -18.25
N ALA A 85 0.54 12.89 -19.05
CA ALA A 85 -0.63 12.15 -18.60
C ALA A 85 -0.87 11.00 -19.58
N PHE A 86 -1.13 9.80 -19.08
CA PHE A 86 -1.31 8.60 -19.90
C PHE A 86 -2.35 7.67 -19.28
N PRO A 87 -3.07 6.88 -20.06
CA PRO A 87 -4.01 5.90 -19.53
C PRO A 87 -3.28 4.73 -18.89
N ALA A 88 -3.83 4.21 -17.79
CA ALA A 88 -3.47 2.88 -17.30
C ALA A 88 -3.77 1.84 -18.40
N LYS A 89 -3.12 0.68 -18.33
CA LYS A 89 -3.25 -0.39 -19.35
C LYS A 89 -4.68 -0.86 -19.55
N ASP A 90 -5.48 -0.86 -18.48
CA ASP A 90 -6.92 -1.20 -18.52
C ASP A 90 -7.83 -0.07 -19.05
N GLY A 91 -7.28 1.12 -19.32
CA GLY A 91 -7.99 2.30 -19.83
C GLY A 91 -8.91 3.00 -18.82
N HIS A 92 -8.96 2.56 -17.55
CA HIS A 92 -9.89 3.09 -16.56
C HIS A 92 -9.37 4.27 -15.75
N THR A 93 -8.06 4.43 -15.65
CA THR A 93 -7.42 5.47 -14.86
C THR A 93 -6.48 6.30 -15.73
N LEU A 94 -6.54 7.62 -15.60
CA LEU A 94 -5.51 8.50 -16.14
C LEU A 94 -4.43 8.69 -15.08
N VAL A 95 -3.18 8.62 -15.50
CA VAL A 95 -1.99 8.65 -14.66
C VAL A 95 -1.17 9.87 -14.99
N ASP A 96 -0.83 10.66 -13.96
CA ASP A 96 -0.02 11.87 -14.09
C ASP A 96 1.44 11.59 -13.77
N GLY A 97 2.37 12.25 -14.48
CA GLY A 97 3.79 12.03 -14.26
C GLY A 97 4.69 13.06 -14.89
N TRP A 98 5.98 12.77 -14.82
CA TRP A 98 7.05 13.48 -15.49
C TRP A 98 7.86 12.52 -16.36
N TYR A 99 8.17 12.93 -17.56
CA TYR A 99 9.14 12.30 -18.43
C TYR A 99 10.38 13.18 -18.52
N ILE A 100 11.51 12.65 -18.11
CA ILE A 100 12.81 13.33 -18.11
C ILE A 100 13.64 12.72 -19.24
N PRO A 101 13.77 13.40 -20.40
CA PRO A 101 14.56 12.88 -21.50
C PRO A 101 16.04 12.88 -21.14
N SER A 102 16.78 11.87 -21.57
CA SER A 102 18.25 11.86 -21.53
C SER A 102 18.83 13.00 -22.36
N ASP A 103 20.01 13.53 -21.97
CA ASP A 103 20.71 14.59 -22.73
C ASP A 103 21.12 14.14 -24.14
N LYS A 104 21.33 12.84 -24.32
CA LYS A 104 21.62 12.22 -25.62
C LYS A 104 20.45 11.35 -26.06
N PRO A 105 20.21 11.17 -27.37
CA PRO A 105 19.21 10.23 -27.84
C PRO A 105 19.42 8.85 -27.20
N SER A 106 18.42 8.38 -26.49
CA SER A 106 18.49 7.11 -25.77
C SER A 106 17.24 6.27 -26.01
N LYS A 107 17.45 4.97 -26.18
CA LYS A 107 16.40 3.95 -26.26
C LYS A 107 16.20 3.19 -24.94
N ARG A 108 16.80 3.72 -23.86
CA ARG A 108 16.71 3.14 -22.51
C ARG A 108 15.84 4.02 -21.65
N THR A 109 14.90 3.43 -20.93
CA THR A 109 14.03 4.15 -20.01
C THR A 109 13.97 3.45 -18.66
N ILE A 110 14.13 4.20 -17.57
CA ILE A 110 13.83 3.76 -16.21
C ILE A 110 12.49 4.32 -15.79
N ILE A 111 11.63 3.49 -15.25
CA ILE A 111 10.33 3.86 -14.69
C ILE A 111 10.42 3.66 -13.17
N PHE A 112 10.26 4.74 -12.41
CA PHE A 112 10.18 4.69 -10.96
C PHE A 112 8.77 4.37 -10.50
N SER A 113 8.65 3.32 -9.70
CA SER A 113 7.42 2.81 -9.12
C SER A 113 7.46 3.03 -7.62
N HIS A 114 6.80 4.10 -7.13
CA HIS A 114 6.89 4.57 -5.73
C HIS A 114 6.12 3.69 -4.74
N GLY A 115 6.42 3.86 -3.46
CA GLY A 115 5.81 3.13 -2.35
C GLY A 115 4.38 3.58 -2.00
N TYR A 116 3.77 2.84 -1.07
CA TYR A 116 2.44 3.16 -0.53
C TYR A 116 2.48 4.44 0.32
N GLY A 117 1.49 5.32 0.13
CA GLY A 117 1.42 6.60 0.84
C GLY A 117 2.42 7.65 0.34
N ALA A 118 3.12 7.36 -0.76
CA ALA A 118 4.02 8.28 -1.44
C ALA A 118 3.40 8.79 -2.74
N ASN A 119 4.06 9.77 -3.34
CA ASN A 119 3.88 10.25 -4.69
C ASN A 119 5.20 10.08 -5.47
N ARG A 120 5.29 10.58 -6.69
CA ARG A 120 6.48 10.51 -7.55
C ARG A 120 7.75 11.13 -6.97
N GLU A 121 7.65 11.99 -5.95
CA GLU A 121 8.80 12.56 -5.24
C GLU A 121 9.34 11.64 -4.14
N GLU A 122 8.48 10.89 -3.45
CA GLU A 122 8.77 9.97 -2.34
C GLU A 122 9.93 10.45 -1.46
N TYR A 123 9.67 11.47 -0.64
CA TYR A 123 10.71 12.28 0.00
C TYR A 123 11.69 11.51 0.91
N TRP A 124 11.32 10.33 1.41
CA TRP A 124 12.23 9.46 2.21
C TRP A 124 13.16 8.63 1.32
N VAL A 125 12.72 8.26 0.10
CA VAL A 125 13.60 7.79 -0.98
C VAL A 125 13.98 9.02 -1.81
N PRO A 126 15.27 9.34 -1.99
CA PRO A 126 15.66 10.56 -2.72
C PRO A 126 15.50 10.38 -4.24
N MET A 127 14.25 10.35 -4.70
CA MET A 127 13.87 10.05 -6.07
C MET A 127 14.54 10.96 -7.11
N TYR A 128 14.69 12.23 -6.80
CA TYR A 128 15.41 13.15 -7.70
C TYR A 128 16.90 12.84 -7.84
N ASP A 129 17.54 12.34 -6.76
CA ASP A 129 18.95 11.89 -6.83
C ASP A 129 19.09 10.64 -7.70
N LEU A 130 18.15 9.71 -7.56
CA LEU A 130 18.09 8.49 -8.36
C LEU A 130 17.75 8.80 -9.82
N ALA A 131 16.81 9.71 -10.07
CA ALA A 131 16.48 10.17 -11.42
C ALA A 131 17.70 10.84 -12.08
N GLN A 132 18.42 11.70 -11.35
CA GLN A 132 19.65 12.31 -11.85
C GLN A 132 20.76 11.29 -12.09
N PHE A 133 20.84 10.25 -11.25
CA PHE A 133 21.77 9.14 -11.44
C PHE A 133 21.45 8.35 -12.72
N ALA A 134 20.20 7.96 -12.92
CA ALA A 134 19.75 7.28 -14.14
C ALA A 134 19.98 8.11 -15.39
N HIS A 135 19.67 9.41 -15.33
CA HIS A 135 19.90 10.37 -16.40
C HIS A 135 21.39 10.47 -16.80
N ARG A 136 22.31 10.46 -15.83
CA ARG A 136 23.78 10.42 -16.08
C ARG A 136 24.24 9.10 -16.71
N LEU A 137 23.46 8.03 -16.60
CA LEU A 137 23.70 6.75 -17.28
C LEU A 137 23.02 6.69 -18.66
N ASP A 138 22.62 7.83 -19.22
CA ASP A 138 21.91 7.98 -20.49
C ASP A 138 20.55 7.22 -20.53
N TYR A 139 19.83 7.14 -19.41
CA TYR A 139 18.44 6.70 -19.39
C TYR A 139 17.47 7.88 -19.46
N ASN A 140 16.40 7.74 -20.24
CA ASN A 140 15.18 8.51 -20.01
C ASN A 140 14.57 8.05 -18.69
N VAL A 141 13.86 8.93 -18.00
CA VAL A 141 13.24 8.60 -16.72
C VAL A 141 11.76 8.95 -16.75
N VAL A 142 10.93 8.01 -16.27
CA VAL A 142 9.50 8.25 -15.99
C VAL A 142 9.31 8.23 -14.49
N MET A 143 8.75 9.31 -13.94
CA MET A 143 8.28 9.43 -12.56
C MET A 143 6.78 9.70 -12.62
N PHE A 144 5.95 8.87 -12.03
CA PHE A 144 4.49 8.99 -12.12
C PHE A 144 3.83 8.74 -10.78
N ASP A 145 2.60 9.22 -10.61
CA ASP A 145 1.80 8.97 -9.43
C ASP A 145 0.84 7.81 -9.67
N TYR A 146 0.83 6.85 -8.75
CA TYR A 146 -0.30 5.93 -8.68
C TYR A 146 -1.60 6.70 -8.39
N GLY A 147 -2.72 6.19 -8.87
CA GLY A 147 -4.00 6.90 -8.75
C GLY A 147 -4.39 7.26 -7.32
N PHE A 148 -3.94 6.50 -6.30
CA PHE A 148 -4.18 6.89 -4.91
C PHE A 148 -3.42 8.17 -4.49
N ALA A 149 -2.34 8.52 -5.21
CA ALA A 149 -1.56 9.73 -4.99
C ALA A 149 -1.99 10.89 -5.91
N SER A 150 -2.72 10.62 -7.00
CA SER A 150 -3.21 11.67 -7.90
C SER A 150 -4.21 12.59 -7.20
N GLU A 151 -4.07 13.90 -7.42
CA GLU A 151 -5.04 14.89 -6.98
C GLU A 151 -6.26 14.96 -7.90
N GLN A 152 -6.07 14.74 -9.20
CA GLN A 152 -7.11 14.92 -10.23
C GLN A 152 -7.85 13.61 -10.55
N HIS A 153 -7.16 12.49 -10.53
CA HIS A 153 -7.67 11.17 -10.94
C HIS A 153 -7.59 10.16 -9.80
N LYS A 154 -8.01 10.60 -8.59
CA LYS A 154 -7.83 9.85 -7.37
C LYS A 154 -8.55 8.49 -7.40
N THR A 155 -7.80 7.43 -7.14
CA THR A 155 -8.32 6.08 -6.92
C THR A 155 -8.00 5.60 -5.51
N LYS A 156 -8.48 4.42 -5.13
CA LYS A 156 -8.08 3.76 -3.87
C LYS A 156 -6.78 3.00 -4.08
N ALA A 157 -5.98 2.86 -3.02
CA ALA A 157 -4.85 1.95 -3.02
C ALA A 157 -5.35 0.50 -2.94
N THR A 158 -4.80 -0.39 -3.77
CA THR A 158 -5.27 -1.76 -3.94
C THR A 158 -4.19 -2.83 -3.76
N GLY A 159 -2.98 -2.43 -3.31
CA GLY A 159 -1.86 -3.34 -3.06
C GLY A 159 -1.27 -3.97 -4.31
N GLY A 160 -1.28 -3.24 -5.41
CA GLY A 160 -0.72 -3.65 -6.70
C GLY A 160 -1.76 -4.07 -7.74
N ARG A 161 -3.04 -4.29 -7.37
CA ARG A 161 -4.04 -4.75 -8.34
C ARG A 161 -4.37 -3.72 -9.42
N LEU A 162 -4.68 -2.48 -9.06
CA LEU A 162 -4.87 -1.38 -10.03
C LEU A 162 -3.52 -0.74 -10.38
N GLU A 163 -2.63 -0.67 -9.41
CA GLU A 163 -1.32 -0.04 -9.57
C GLU A 163 -0.48 -0.72 -10.66
N LYS A 164 -0.58 -2.04 -10.84
CA LYS A 164 0.12 -2.73 -11.94
C LYS A 164 -0.39 -2.30 -13.32
N GLU A 165 -1.68 -2.02 -13.46
CA GLU A 165 -2.24 -1.52 -14.73
C GLU A 165 -1.73 -0.10 -15.03
N GLN A 166 -1.55 0.71 -14.00
CA GLN A 166 -0.99 2.07 -14.10
C GLN A 166 0.50 2.02 -14.44
N LEU A 167 1.25 1.12 -13.81
CA LEU A 167 2.66 0.86 -14.15
C LEU A 167 2.82 0.34 -15.59
N LEU A 168 1.95 -0.56 -16.03
CA LEU A 168 1.95 -1.06 -17.41
C LEU A 168 1.59 0.05 -18.42
N GLY A 169 0.75 1.02 -18.04
CA GLY A 169 0.53 2.24 -18.81
C GLY A 169 1.82 3.06 -18.97
N ALA A 170 2.62 3.21 -17.90
CA ALA A 170 3.92 3.87 -17.96
C ALA A 170 4.92 3.11 -18.84
N VAL A 171 4.91 1.79 -18.80
CA VAL A 171 5.73 0.93 -19.71
C VAL A 171 5.32 1.15 -21.16
N GLN A 172 4.02 1.15 -21.45
CA GLN A 172 3.50 1.43 -22.78
C GLN A 172 3.93 2.83 -23.27
N LEU A 173 3.78 3.86 -22.43
CA LEU A 173 4.25 5.22 -22.76
C LEU A 173 5.75 5.24 -23.10
N ALA A 174 6.58 4.53 -22.33
CA ALA A 174 8.02 4.45 -22.60
C ALA A 174 8.29 3.82 -23.98
N LYS A 175 7.59 2.73 -24.31
CA LYS A 175 7.69 2.06 -25.65
C LYS A 175 7.21 3.00 -26.76
N GLU A 176 6.11 3.71 -26.59
CA GLU A 176 5.58 4.70 -27.56
C GLU A 176 6.55 5.87 -27.77
N ARG A 177 7.34 6.22 -26.75
CA ARG A 177 8.44 7.20 -26.83
C ARG A 177 9.76 6.61 -27.39
N GLY A 178 9.73 5.36 -27.85
CA GLY A 178 10.85 4.72 -28.55
C GLY A 178 11.81 3.96 -27.65
N ALA A 179 11.43 3.63 -26.41
CA ALA A 179 12.25 2.77 -25.57
C ALA A 179 12.31 1.35 -26.14
N GLU A 180 13.53 0.85 -26.32
CA GLU A 180 13.81 -0.55 -26.65
C GLU A 180 14.15 -1.36 -25.40
N HIS A 181 14.64 -0.70 -24.34
CA HIS A 181 15.01 -1.30 -23.06
C HIS A 181 14.35 -0.54 -21.91
N VAL A 182 13.46 -1.19 -21.19
CA VAL A 182 12.67 -0.63 -20.10
C VAL A 182 13.04 -1.32 -18.79
N VAL A 183 13.48 -0.54 -17.82
CA VAL A 183 13.75 -1.01 -16.45
C VAL A 183 12.72 -0.43 -15.51
N VAL A 184 12.14 -1.26 -14.65
CA VAL A 184 11.31 -0.79 -13.54
C VAL A 184 12.14 -0.77 -12.27
N TRP A 185 12.19 0.39 -11.62
CA TRP A 185 12.84 0.56 -10.32
C TRP A 185 11.76 0.82 -9.28
N GLY A 186 11.42 -0.20 -8.52
CA GLY A 186 10.31 -0.18 -7.57
C GLY A 186 10.76 -0.11 -6.12
N PHE A 187 9.97 0.61 -5.31
CA PHE A 187 10.18 0.78 -3.88
C PHE A 187 8.97 0.27 -3.11
N SER A 188 9.17 -0.51 -2.06
CA SER A 188 8.12 -1.03 -1.18
C SER A 188 6.96 -1.67 -1.97
N MET A 189 5.75 -1.12 -1.85
CA MET A 189 4.58 -1.54 -2.64
C MET A 189 4.84 -1.42 -4.15
N GLY A 190 5.59 -0.41 -4.58
CA GLY A 190 5.97 -0.24 -5.98
C GLY A 190 6.85 -1.39 -6.50
N ALA A 191 7.73 -1.95 -5.66
CA ALA A 191 8.50 -3.16 -5.97
C ALA A 191 7.59 -4.39 -6.11
N GLY A 192 6.65 -4.58 -5.18
CA GLY A 192 5.63 -5.64 -5.27
C GLY A 192 4.70 -5.48 -6.47
N THR A 193 4.42 -4.23 -6.87
CA THR A 193 3.64 -3.91 -8.08
C THR A 193 4.42 -4.24 -9.35
N ALA A 194 5.73 -3.98 -9.38
CA ALA A 194 6.59 -4.34 -10.52
C ALA A 194 6.61 -5.86 -10.76
N LEU A 195 6.70 -6.65 -9.70
CA LEU A 195 6.60 -8.12 -9.78
C LEU A 195 5.25 -8.56 -10.35
N GLN A 196 4.13 -7.96 -9.91
CA GLN A 196 2.79 -8.26 -10.43
C GLN A 196 2.63 -7.84 -11.90
N ALA A 197 3.18 -6.68 -12.30
CA ALA A 197 3.15 -6.19 -13.67
C ALA A 197 3.94 -7.10 -14.61
N SER A 198 5.10 -7.60 -14.16
CA SER A 198 5.96 -8.49 -14.93
C SER A 198 5.36 -9.88 -15.16
N LEU A 199 4.31 -10.28 -14.43
CA LEU A 199 3.52 -11.48 -14.75
C LEU A 199 2.67 -11.30 -16.03
N LEU A 200 2.38 -10.05 -16.40
CA LEU A 200 1.40 -9.71 -17.45
C LEU A 200 2.04 -9.11 -18.71
N SER A 201 3.31 -8.75 -18.67
CA SER A 201 3.98 -8.06 -19.78
C SER A 201 5.42 -8.53 -19.95
N GLN A 202 5.83 -8.64 -21.20
CA GLN A 202 7.21 -8.90 -21.60
C GLN A 202 7.95 -7.62 -22.02
N ASP A 203 7.33 -6.45 -21.87
CA ASP A 203 7.91 -5.14 -22.21
C ASP A 203 8.78 -4.55 -21.10
N ILE A 204 8.94 -5.28 -19.99
CA ILE A 204 9.86 -4.95 -18.90
C ILE A 204 11.11 -5.82 -19.09
N ASP A 205 12.27 -5.20 -19.26
CA ASP A 205 13.52 -5.89 -19.59
C ASP A 205 14.39 -6.18 -18.35
N ALA A 206 14.23 -5.42 -17.28
CA ALA A 206 14.88 -5.66 -15.99
C ALA A 206 14.13 -4.98 -14.83
N MET A 207 14.38 -5.43 -13.60
CA MET A 207 13.81 -4.82 -12.39
C MET A 207 14.88 -4.56 -11.33
N ILE A 208 14.80 -3.40 -10.65
CA ILE A 208 15.47 -3.12 -9.38
C ILE A 208 14.37 -2.96 -8.33
N LEU A 209 14.41 -3.76 -7.28
CA LEU A 209 13.33 -3.88 -6.30
C LEU A 209 13.88 -3.64 -4.89
N ASP A 210 13.60 -2.45 -4.36
CA ASP A 210 14.04 -2.03 -3.03
C ASP A 210 12.93 -2.23 -2.00
N SER A 211 13.25 -2.91 -0.90
CA SER A 211 12.36 -3.10 0.26
C SER A 211 11.00 -3.70 -0.12
N THR A 212 11.01 -4.73 -0.95
CA THR A 212 9.82 -5.32 -1.60
C THR A 212 8.70 -5.63 -0.60
N PHE A 213 7.56 -4.97 -0.78
CA PHE A 213 6.34 -5.21 -0.02
C PHE A 213 5.30 -5.92 -0.91
N LEU A 214 4.86 -7.10 -0.46
CA LEU A 214 3.72 -7.81 -1.04
C LEU A 214 2.53 -7.75 -0.09
N LEU A 215 1.38 -7.28 -0.57
CA LEU A 215 0.16 -7.29 0.21
C LEU A 215 -0.42 -8.70 0.27
N GLU A 216 0.10 -9.49 1.19
CA GLU A 216 -0.41 -10.80 1.55
C GLU A 216 -0.98 -10.79 2.98
N PRO A 217 -1.80 -11.77 3.37
CA PRO A 217 -2.43 -11.79 4.68
C PRO A 217 -1.48 -11.67 5.87
N ASP A 218 -0.31 -12.33 5.78
CA ASP A 218 0.66 -12.32 6.88
C ASP A 218 1.39 -10.99 6.98
N THR A 219 1.77 -10.38 5.87
CA THR A 219 2.37 -9.04 5.83
C THR A 219 1.37 -7.97 6.29
N LEU A 220 0.09 -8.09 5.89
CA LEU A 220 -0.97 -7.20 6.38
C LEU A 220 -1.12 -7.28 7.90
N TYR A 221 -1.17 -8.50 8.45
CA TYR A 221 -1.27 -8.71 9.88
C TYR A 221 -0.02 -8.23 10.63
N HIS A 222 1.17 -8.49 10.09
CA HIS A 222 2.44 -8.00 10.64
C HIS A 222 2.42 -6.46 10.76
N ASN A 223 2.04 -5.75 9.69
CA ASN A 223 1.94 -4.29 9.72
C ASN A 223 0.88 -3.79 10.72
N LEU A 224 -0.27 -4.47 10.83
CA LEU A 224 -1.30 -4.12 11.81
C LEU A 224 -0.75 -4.17 13.25
N THR A 225 0.03 -5.21 13.56
CA THR A 225 0.57 -5.42 14.92
C THR A 225 1.64 -4.39 15.33
N GLN A 226 2.21 -3.64 14.38
CA GLN A 226 3.10 -2.51 14.69
C GLN A 226 2.36 -1.34 15.36
N TYR A 227 1.05 -1.23 15.15
CA TYR A 227 0.23 -0.13 15.68
C TYR A 227 -0.70 -0.57 16.81
N ILE A 228 -1.21 -1.80 16.76
CA ILE A 228 -2.19 -2.31 17.72
C ILE A 228 -2.05 -3.82 17.90
N SER A 229 -1.94 -4.25 19.15
CA SER A 229 -1.91 -5.68 19.47
C SER A 229 -3.32 -6.27 19.44
N LEU A 230 -3.64 -6.96 18.37
CA LEU A 230 -4.90 -7.67 18.15
C LEU A 230 -4.62 -9.15 17.87
N PRO A 231 -5.52 -10.07 18.23
CA PRO A 231 -5.37 -11.47 17.85
C PRO A 231 -5.49 -11.62 16.34
N LYS A 232 -4.66 -12.51 15.73
CA LYS A 232 -4.68 -12.75 14.29
C LYS A 232 -6.08 -13.12 13.78
N HIS A 233 -6.75 -13.99 14.49
CA HIS A 233 -8.16 -14.30 14.31
C HIS A 233 -8.96 -13.76 15.48
N PRO A 234 -10.05 -13.01 15.27
CA PRO A 234 -10.78 -12.78 14.02
C PRO A 234 -10.30 -11.55 13.22
N SER A 235 -9.23 -10.81 13.62
CA SER A 235 -8.90 -9.52 13.01
C SER A 235 -8.60 -9.62 11.51
N LEU A 236 -7.79 -10.61 11.11
CA LEU A 236 -7.48 -10.82 9.68
C LEU A 236 -8.72 -11.21 8.87
N ASP A 237 -9.63 -12.00 9.47
CA ASP A 237 -10.87 -12.42 8.79
C ASP A 237 -11.81 -11.23 8.58
N LEU A 238 -11.90 -10.34 9.57
CA LEU A 238 -12.65 -9.09 9.46
C LEU A 238 -12.07 -8.14 8.41
N LEU A 239 -10.74 -7.97 8.39
CA LEU A 239 -10.08 -7.18 7.35
C LEU A 239 -10.38 -7.76 5.96
N ARG A 240 -10.25 -9.07 5.77
CA ARG A 240 -10.61 -9.75 4.52
C ARG A 240 -12.06 -9.50 4.10
N ALA A 241 -12.98 -9.45 5.06
CA ALA A 241 -14.38 -9.18 4.79
C ALA A 241 -14.65 -7.70 4.43
N PHE A 242 -13.98 -6.76 5.10
CA PHE A 242 -14.16 -5.32 4.86
C PHE A 242 -13.41 -4.81 3.62
N PHE A 243 -12.28 -5.41 3.25
CA PHE A 243 -11.47 -4.95 2.11
C PHE A 243 -12.28 -4.82 0.81
N PRO A 244 -13.06 -5.80 0.36
CA PRO A 244 -13.83 -5.66 -0.88
C PRO A 244 -14.81 -4.50 -0.87
N ALA A 245 -15.50 -4.29 0.26
CA ALA A 245 -16.51 -3.24 0.39
C ALA A 245 -15.91 -1.83 0.45
N LEU A 246 -14.76 -1.68 1.11
CA LEU A 246 -14.15 -0.37 1.36
C LEU A 246 -13.05 -0.01 0.35
N ASN A 247 -12.35 -1.00 -0.16
CA ASN A 247 -11.21 -0.87 -1.06
C ASN A 247 -11.57 -1.20 -2.53
N GLY A 248 -12.63 -1.99 -2.76
CA GLY A 248 -12.98 -2.48 -4.10
C GLY A 248 -12.10 -3.66 -4.56
N THR A 249 -11.24 -4.18 -3.69
CA THR A 249 -10.31 -5.27 -4.01
C THR A 249 -10.31 -6.30 -2.89
N SER A 250 -10.49 -7.57 -3.25
CA SER A 250 -10.25 -8.69 -2.34
C SER A 250 -8.76 -9.03 -2.28
N LEU A 251 -8.24 -9.40 -1.10
CA LEU A 251 -6.86 -9.89 -0.97
C LEU A 251 -6.57 -11.11 -1.88
N GLN A 252 -7.58 -11.90 -2.21
CA GLN A 252 -7.47 -13.03 -3.13
C GLN A 252 -7.23 -12.62 -4.59
N GLN A 253 -7.53 -11.36 -4.96
CA GLN A 253 -7.28 -10.83 -6.30
C GLN A 253 -5.84 -10.33 -6.47
N ILE A 254 -5.07 -10.28 -5.39
CA ILE A 254 -3.64 -9.93 -5.43
C ILE A 254 -2.86 -11.24 -5.63
N PRO A 255 -2.09 -11.38 -6.71
CA PRO A 255 -1.47 -12.65 -7.08
C PRO A 255 -0.17 -12.93 -6.29
N TYR A 256 -0.15 -12.68 -4.97
CA TYR A 256 1.06 -12.80 -4.16
C TYR A 256 1.65 -14.22 -4.14
N ASN A 257 0.81 -15.26 -4.21
CA ASN A 257 1.28 -16.65 -4.32
C ASN A 257 1.96 -16.91 -5.66
N GLU A 258 1.39 -16.40 -6.75
CA GLU A 258 1.96 -16.51 -8.09
C GLU A 258 3.28 -15.74 -8.17
N VAL A 259 3.33 -14.50 -7.68
CA VAL A 259 4.56 -13.70 -7.57
C VAL A 259 5.65 -14.48 -6.84
N LYS A 260 5.36 -15.05 -5.67
CA LYS A 260 6.33 -15.84 -4.89
C LYS A 260 6.75 -17.15 -5.55
N ALA A 261 5.91 -17.72 -6.41
CA ALA A 261 6.20 -18.95 -7.13
C ALA A 261 6.94 -18.72 -8.45
N THR A 262 6.96 -17.50 -8.99
CA THR A 262 7.48 -17.20 -10.32
C THR A 262 9.01 -17.12 -10.35
N ASN A 263 9.58 -17.75 -11.37
CA ASN A 263 10.95 -17.54 -11.81
C ASN A 263 10.89 -16.55 -12.99
N TYR A 264 11.23 -15.29 -12.73
CA TYR A 264 11.20 -14.23 -13.74
C TYR A 264 12.32 -14.43 -14.75
N ALA A 265 11.98 -14.40 -16.05
CA ALA A 265 12.97 -14.56 -17.12
C ALA A 265 13.95 -13.37 -17.20
N ILE A 266 13.53 -12.20 -16.76
CA ILE A 266 14.29 -10.95 -16.80
C ILE A 266 15.24 -10.81 -15.60
N PRO A 267 16.39 -10.12 -15.77
CA PRO A 267 17.25 -9.77 -14.66
C PRO A 267 16.51 -9.01 -13.57
N THR A 268 16.67 -9.42 -12.32
CA THR A 268 16.03 -8.76 -11.18
C THR A 268 17.01 -8.59 -10.04
N PHE A 269 17.18 -7.34 -9.59
CA PHE A 269 18.03 -7.01 -8.46
C PHE A 269 17.18 -6.71 -7.23
N PHE A 270 17.24 -7.57 -6.22
CA PHE A 270 16.54 -7.43 -4.95
C PHE A 270 17.43 -6.74 -3.92
N ILE A 271 16.96 -5.65 -3.34
CA ILE A 271 17.64 -4.87 -2.31
C ILE A 271 16.76 -4.84 -1.07
N HIS A 272 17.26 -5.21 0.12
CA HIS A 272 16.45 -5.22 1.33
C HIS A 272 17.29 -5.07 2.60
N GLY A 273 16.74 -4.36 3.59
CA GLY A 273 17.38 -4.20 4.90
C GLY A 273 16.83 -5.18 5.93
N THR A 274 17.68 -5.78 6.77
CA THR A 274 17.23 -6.78 7.76
C THR A 274 16.46 -6.19 8.94
N ALA A 275 16.55 -4.88 9.19
CA ALA A 275 15.76 -4.20 10.22
C ALA A 275 14.46 -3.60 9.68
N ASP A 276 14.01 -4.04 8.49
CA ASP A 276 12.75 -3.63 7.90
C ASP A 276 11.56 -4.18 8.69
N THR A 277 10.83 -3.28 9.35
CA THR A 277 9.64 -3.63 10.15
C THR A 277 8.33 -3.58 9.36
N LYS A 278 8.34 -3.10 8.10
CA LYS A 278 7.15 -3.01 7.25
C LYS A 278 7.05 -4.19 6.29
N ALA A 279 8.16 -4.62 5.73
CA ALA A 279 8.26 -5.76 4.82
C ALA A 279 9.33 -6.72 5.30
N PRO A 280 9.00 -7.96 5.67
CA PRO A 280 10.00 -8.96 6.06
C PRO A 280 11.02 -9.20 4.94
N TYR A 281 12.32 -9.05 5.22
CA TYR A 281 13.38 -9.20 4.21
C TYR A 281 13.46 -10.62 3.65
N GLU A 282 12.95 -11.61 4.36
CA GLU A 282 12.85 -13.00 3.95
C GLU A 282 12.01 -13.16 2.66
N ILE A 283 11.10 -12.23 2.39
CA ILE A 283 10.35 -12.21 1.13
C ILE A 283 11.31 -11.96 -0.04
N ALA A 284 12.21 -10.99 0.08
CA ALA A 284 13.20 -10.69 -0.95
C ALA A 284 14.21 -11.84 -1.13
N GLU A 285 14.65 -12.47 -0.03
CA GLU A 285 15.54 -13.65 -0.09
C GLU A 285 14.85 -14.82 -0.81
N GLN A 286 13.61 -15.13 -0.47
CA GLN A 286 12.84 -16.22 -1.11
C GLN A 286 12.62 -15.96 -2.60
N LEU A 287 12.29 -14.71 -2.97
CA LEU A 287 12.12 -14.30 -4.35
C LEU A 287 13.45 -14.43 -5.12
N ALA A 288 14.55 -13.91 -4.55
CA ALA A 288 15.86 -13.96 -5.19
C ALA A 288 16.36 -15.41 -5.36
N ALA A 289 16.22 -16.26 -4.35
CA ALA A 289 16.61 -17.66 -4.39
C ALA A 289 15.88 -18.48 -5.47
N ARG A 290 14.72 -18.01 -5.92
CA ARG A 290 13.93 -18.67 -6.97
C ARG A 290 14.38 -18.29 -8.39
N GLN A 291 15.13 -17.19 -8.53
CA GLN A 291 15.52 -16.72 -9.86
C GLN A 291 16.64 -17.57 -10.47
N SER A 292 16.46 -18.01 -11.72
CA SER A 292 17.48 -18.75 -12.48
C SER A 292 18.24 -17.87 -13.47
N ASN A 293 17.77 -16.64 -13.70
CA ASN A 293 18.50 -15.69 -14.54
C ASN A 293 19.84 -15.35 -13.88
N LYS A 294 20.95 -15.55 -14.59
CA LYS A 294 22.31 -15.39 -14.06
C LYS A 294 22.66 -13.96 -13.64
N LEU A 295 21.93 -12.97 -14.11
CA LEU A 295 22.08 -11.57 -13.73
C LEU A 295 21.17 -11.18 -12.56
N SER A 296 20.25 -12.08 -12.16
CA SER A 296 19.45 -11.81 -10.96
C SER A 296 20.32 -11.96 -9.72
N GLU A 297 20.23 -10.97 -8.84
CA GLU A 297 21.03 -10.90 -7.61
C GLU A 297 20.24 -10.32 -6.44
N SER A 298 20.74 -10.52 -5.24
CA SER A 298 20.18 -9.90 -4.04
C SER A 298 21.28 -9.23 -3.22
N TRP A 299 20.91 -8.14 -2.58
CA TRP A 299 21.74 -7.44 -1.61
C TRP A 299 20.94 -7.18 -0.34
N ILE A 300 21.14 -8.04 0.64
CA ILE A 300 20.52 -7.94 1.96
C ILE A 300 21.47 -7.18 2.88
N VAL A 301 21.01 -6.05 3.42
CA VAL A 301 21.85 -5.12 4.19
C VAL A 301 21.52 -5.23 5.68
N PRO A 302 22.49 -5.60 6.52
CA PRO A 302 22.26 -5.71 7.96
C PRO A 302 21.84 -4.38 8.59
N ASP A 303 20.92 -4.45 9.56
CA ASP A 303 20.51 -3.35 10.45
C ASP A 303 19.96 -2.09 9.74
N VAL A 304 19.52 -2.20 8.48
CA VAL A 304 18.92 -1.10 7.76
C VAL A 304 17.41 -1.26 7.73
N GLN A 305 16.71 -0.16 7.98
CA GLN A 305 15.25 -0.08 7.97
C GLN A 305 14.69 0.07 6.55
N HIS A 306 13.38 -0.02 6.44
CA HIS A 306 12.59 0.08 5.22
C HIS A 306 12.96 1.29 4.36
N GLU A 307 13.36 1.05 3.10
CA GLU A 307 13.71 2.08 2.09
C GLU A 307 14.86 3.03 2.48
N LEU A 308 15.65 2.72 3.52
CA LEU A 308 16.74 3.58 3.96
C LEU A 308 18.12 3.17 3.47
N ILE A 309 18.23 2.11 2.65
CA ILE A 309 19.53 1.60 2.18
C ILE A 309 20.29 2.65 1.36
N TYR A 310 19.61 3.36 0.47
CA TYR A 310 20.24 4.46 -0.26
C TYR A 310 20.83 5.52 0.67
N ARG A 311 20.14 5.89 1.74
CA ARG A 311 20.59 6.94 2.68
C ARG A 311 21.79 6.49 3.51
N THR A 312 21.82 5.23 3.88
CA THR A 312 22.87 4.67 4.76
C THR A 312 24.09 4.16 3.98
N HIS A 313 23.90 3.65 2.76
CA HIS A 313 24.91 2.99 1.94
C HIS A 313 24.98 3.56 0.50
N ARG A 314 24.81 4.87 0.36
CA ARG A 314 24.65 5.56 -0.93
C ARG A 314 25.65 5.14 -2.01
N LYS A 315 26.95 5.11 -1.67
CA LYS A 315 28.02 4.79 -2.63
C LYS A 315 27.88 3.37 -3.16
N GLU A 316 27.66 2.42 -2.27
CA GLU A 316 27.50 1.01 -2.62
C GLU A 316 26.21 0.77 -3.40
N TYR A 317 25.11 1.37 -2.95
CA TYR A 317 23.80 1.32 -3.63
C TYR A 317 23.91 1.76 -5.09
N LEU A 318 24.46 2.94 -5.35
CA LEU A 318 24.63 3.45 -6.69
C LEU A 318 25.62 2.64 -7.53
N GLY A 319 26.69 2.13 -6.90
CA GLY A 319 27.68 1.26 -7.57
C GLY A 319 27.06 -0.06 -8.03
N LYS A 320 26.30 -0.73 -7.17
CA LYS A 320 25.59 -1.98 -7.49
C LYS A 320 24.50 -1.73 -8.54
N ALA A 321 23.69 -0.69 -8.39
CA ALA A 321 22.66 -0.34 -9.37
C ALA A 321 23.27 -0.04 -10.75
N ALA A 322 24.41 0.69 -10.83
CA ALA A 322 25.08 0.95 -12.10
C ALA A 322 25.60 -0.34 -12.75
N ALA A 323 26.21 -1.21 -11.96
CA ALA A 323 26.75 -2.50 -12.46
C ALA A 323 25.61 -3.37 -13.00
N PHE A 324 24.51 -3.49 -12.24
CA PHE A 324 23.32 -4.23 -12.66
C PHE A 324 22.69 -3.68 -13.94
N LEU A 325 22.43 -2.37 -14.01
CA LEU A 325 21.86 -1.71 -15.17
C LEU A 325 22.71 -1.90 -16.43
N ASN A 326 24.04 -1.82 -16.29
CA ASN A 326 24.96 -2.07 -17.37
C ASN A 326 24.93 -3.52 -17.85
N ALA A 327 24.96 -4.48 -16.93
CA ALA A 327 24.91 -5.91 -17.25
C ALA A 327 23.59 -6.29 -17.92
N ALA A 328 22.44 -5.83 -17.40
CA ALA A 328 21.12 -6.09 -17.94
C ALA A 328 20.99 -5.58 -19.39
N TYR A 329 21.43 -4.35 -19.66
CA TYR A 329 21.37 -3.76 -21.00
C TYR A 329 22.24 -4.50 -22.03
N HIS A 330 23.47 -4.88 -21.68
CA HIS A 330 24.39 -5.53 -22.63
C HIS A 330 23.96 -6.96 -22.96
N THR A 331 23.35 -7.68 -22.04
CA THR A 331 22.86 -9.04 -22.28
C THR A 331 21.64 -9.02 -23.19
N ASP A 332 20.73 -8.05 -23.03
CA ASP A 332 19.56 -7.87 -23.90
C ASP A 332 19.98 -7.64 -25.38
N LYS A 333 21.08 -6.93 -25.61
CA LYS A 333 21.62 -6.66 -26.95
C LYS A 333 22.50 -7.81 -27.52
N GLY A 334 22.59 -8.95 -26.83
CA GLY A 334 23.38 -10.10 -27.31
C GLY A 334 24.89 -9.92 -27.20
N TYR A 335 25.37 -8.90 -26.49
CA TYR A 335 26.79 -8.75 -26.16
C TYR A 335 27.11 -9.71 -25.00
N MET A 336 27.67 -10.89 -25.31
CA MET A 336 28.26 -11.73 -24.28
C MET A 336 29.41 -10.95 -23.63
N ILE A 337 29.27 -10.63 -22.35
CA ILE A 337 30.39 -10.08 -21.57
C ILE A 337 31.44 -11.18 -21.52
N ALA A 338 32.56 -10.98 -22.20
CA ALA A 338 33.75 -11.80 -22.00
C ALA A 338 34.13 -11.66 -20.51
N GLN A 339 34.02 -12.74 -19.76
CA GLN A 339 34.51 -12.77 -18.37
C GLN A 339 36.03 -12.55 -18.40
N PRO A 340 36.58 -11.72 -17.47
CA PRO A 340 38.00 -11.51 -17.33
C PRO A 340 38.75 -12.77 -16.87
#